data_a095f6fc4f7573eb21daed6d74809880
#
_entry.id   a095f6fc4f7573eb21daed6d74809880
#
_cell.length_a   1.000
_cell.length_b   1.000
_cell.length_c   1.000
_cell.angle_alpha   90.00
_cell.angle_beta   90.00
_cell.angle_gamma   90.00
#
_symmetry.space_group_name_H-M   'P 1'
#
loop_
_entity.id
_entity.type
_entity.pdbx_description
1 polymer ?
#
loop_
_entity_poly.entity_id
_entity_poly.type
_entity_poly.pdbx_seq_one_letter_code
_entity_poly.pdbx_strand_id
1 'polypeptide(L)'
;MFLAMAALACAIGLTVKYGSTYRPVVEPVREIEEIWALEDAREESEEPLVTRLFCNGVPMAYDAENNVFYGSLGLDNGAQWPEIKLTASEETAKGLSLCFADDYGFDDCDAAIREGYSYQIFAYTDTAYSYAEVVFTGLPLVNVTAEQTIEREDVPAQIEIALAAEGLQTNGRIHKRGGASILNDKVGYKLEFTRTTDGKKKIYREIPGMGTDSQVILLPMNALDTTMMRDRLSWALYARLTRRDEPFSARKTQYCELFLNGEYRGVYLMLEPFSVRQEVAKAGEERLTTDSVYRTAVISLSHGRPCMEDPYSAATGFELYYPMDGEPDFSPLADYFALLGETDDAAFMRRAAQSIDLDSALRYDVVLQLFGLTDNVINNMYTWAQNSRGHTRYRFDFWDLDVSWGLKRDEIGEMHENWVFFPLVDRLLRADEEGGVRQRYGEIYREVREKAFDTEMVEALVGQYAHELNDSGAMARNAERWETENYAADGYELVAFAAERIALLDEPVRAMSAGEEIDLRFLEKTNYDDKGTPLSEE
;
A
#
# COMPACT_ATOMS: atom_id res chain seq x y z
N MET A 1 38.62 3.88 -16.97
CA MET A 1 39.36 3.81 -15.72
C MET A 1 38.78 4.70 -14.61
N PHE A 2 37.88 5.65 -14.90
CA PHE A 2 37.21 6.49 -13.89
C PHE A 2 35.87 5.94 -13.36
N LEU A 3 35.21 5.04 -14.08
CA LEU A 3 33.95 4.41 -13.66
C LEU A 3 34.14 3.23 -12.70
N ALA A 4 35.30 2.61 -12.68
CA ALA A 4 35.60 1.51 -11.74
C ALA A 4 36.03 1.99 -10.34
N MET A 5 36.45 3.25 -10.21
CA MET A 5 36.82 3.81 -8.89
C MET A 5 35.62 4.39 -8.13
N ALA A 6 34.52 4.75 -8.81
CA ALA A 6 33.31 5.22 -8.15
C ALA A 6 32.49 4.09 -7.50
N ALA A 7 32.50 2.89 -8.10
CA ALA A 7 31.84 1.72 -7.54
C ALA A 7 32.56 1.16 -6.29
N LEU A 8 33.89 1.33 -6.22
CA LEU A 8 34.67 0.90 -5.05
C LEU A 8 34.56 1.87 -3.86
N ALA A 9 34.25 3.14 -4.12
CA ALA A 9 34.09 4.14 -3.06
C ALA A 9 32.70 4.07 -2.38
N CYS A 10 31.66 3.58 -3.08
CA CYS A 10 30.36 3.33 -2.48
C CYS A 10 30.31 2.03 -1.63
N ALA A 11 31.13 1.03 -1.97
CA ALA A 11 31.23 -0.21 -1.19
C ALA A 11 32.04 -0.05 0.11
N ILE A 12 32.85 1.00 0.24
CA ILE A 12 33.71 1.25 1.42
C ILE A 12 33.03 2.19 2.45
N GLY A 13 31.91 2.82 2.09
CA GLY A 13 31.21 3.80 2.94
C GLY A 13 30.21 3.19 3.94
N LEU A 14 29.95 1.90 3.94
CA LEU A 14 28.94 1.24 4.77
C LEU A 14 29.47 0.10 5.66
N THR A 15 30.77 -0.09 5.76
CA THR A 15 31.34 -0.80 6.90
C THR A 15 31.44 0.19 8.07
N VAL A 16 30.34 0.37 8.79
CA VAL A 16 30.45 0.71 10.21
C VAL A 16 31.37 -0.34 10.78
N LYS A 17 32.57 0.05 11.21
CA LYS A 17 33.44 -0.79 12.02
C LYS A 17 32.67 -1.14 13.30
N TYR A 18 31.95 -2.25 13.26
CA TYR A 18 31.64 -2.96 14.49
C TYR A 18 33.00 -3.43 15.00
N GLY A 19 33.44 -2.89 16.14
CA GLY A 19 34.58 -3.42 16.84
C GLY A 19 34.42 -4.93 17.01
N SER A 20 35.48 -5.67 17.09
CA SER A 20 35.47 -7.12 17.31
C SER A 20 35.06 -7.44 18.75
N THR A 21 33.83 -7.14 19.10
CA THR A 21 33.22 -7.50 20.36
C THR A 21 32.49 -8.83 20.18
N TYR A 22 32.73 -9.75 21.09
CA TYR A 22 32.12 -11.08 21.08
C TYR A 22 30.61 -10.95 21.22
N ARG A 23 29.89 -11.43 20.22
CA ARG A 23 28.43 -11.58 20.30
C ARG A 23 28.12 -13.05 20.53
N PRO A 24 27.33 -13.40 21.56
CA PRO A 24 26.87 -14.76 21.73
C PRO A 24 26.18 -15.25 20.47
N VAL A 25 26.57 -16.39 19.97
CA VAL A 25 25.92 -17.09 18.84
C VAL A 25 25.01 -18.13 19.45
N VAL A 26 23.84 -18.34 18.87
CA VAL A 26 22.99 -19.48 19.22
C VAL A 26 23.65 -20.73 18.70
N GLU A 27 24.07 -21.61 19.62
CA GLU A 27 24.71 -22.88 19.28
C GLU A 27 23.65 -23.89 18.76
N PRO A 28 24.11 -24.94 18.05
CA PRO A 28 23.23 -26.03 17.63
C PRO A 28 22.46 -26.66 18.80
N VAL A 29 21.46 -27.47 18.47
CA VAL A 29 20.65 -28.22 19.41
C VAL A 29 21.52 -29.02 20.37
N ARG A 30 21.18 -28.96 21.66
CA ARG A 30 21.76 -29.81 22.69
C ARG A 30 20.80 -30.94 23.02
N GLU A 31 21.37 -32.07 23.45
CA GLU A 31 20.59 -33.17 23.97
C GLU A 31 19.74 -32.71 25.17
N ILE A 32 18.49 -33.16 25.26
CA ILE A 32 17.53 -32.70 26.27
C ILE A 32 18.04 -32.94 27.71
N GLU A 33 18.80 -34.00 27.91
CA GLU A 33 19.41 -34.32 29.22
C GLU A 33 20.46 -33.28 29.63
N GLU A 34 21.17 -32.68 28.65
CA GLU A 34 22.12 -31.59 28.92
C GLU A 34 21.36 -30.31 29.31
N ILE A 35 20.24 -30.01 28.64
CA ILE A 35 19.39 -28.87 28.99
C ILE A 35 18.87 -29.03 30.42
N TRP A 36 18.31 -30.17 30.79
CA TRP A 36 17.82 -30.43 32.17
C TRP A 36 18.93 -30.28 33.21
N ALA A 37 20.14 -30.73 32.92
CA ALA A 37 21.29 -30.57 33.84
C ALA A 37 21.70 -29.10 34.02
N LEU A 38 21.50 -28.26 32.95
CA LEU A 38 21.76 -26.83 33.02
C LEU A 38 20.65 -26.10 33.79
N GLU A 39 19.40 -26.52 33.68
CA GLU A 39 18.26 -26.00 34.44
C GLU A 39 18.41 -26.31 35.93
N ASP A 40 18.67 -27.59 36.28
CA ASP A 40 18.84 -28.05 37.67
C ASP A 40 19.95 -27.26 38.41
N ALA A 41 20.93 -26.73 37.67
CA ALA A 41 22.06 -26.00 38.23
C ALA A 41 21.81 -24.48 38.34
N ARG A 42 20.65 -23.95 37.89
CA ARG A 42 20.37 -22.52 37.76
C ARG A 42 18.95 -22.20 38.23
N GLU A 43 18.71 -20.90 38.46
CA GLU A 43 17.39 -20.40 38.76
C GLU A 43 16.74 -19.86 37.45
N GLU A 44 15.45 -20.10 37.28
CA GLU A 44 14.69 -19.50 36.19
C GLU A 44 14.60 -17.99 36.40
N SER A 45 14.91 -17.23 35.38
CA SER A 45 14.86 -15.76 35.42
C SER A 45 13.43 -15.27 35.21
N GLU A 46 12.96 -14.35 36.08
CA GLU A 46 11.67 -13.68 35.89
C GLU A 46 11.63 -12.81 34.63
N GLU A 47 12.78 -12.29 34.20
CA GLU A 47 12.93 -11.47 33.00
C GLU A 47 13.69 -12.23 31.92
N PRO A 48 13.35 -12.07 30.63
CA PRO A 48 14.08 -12.70 29.54
C PRO A 48 15.59 -12.33 29.55
N LEU A 49 16.46 -13.32 29.50
CA LEU A 49 17.91 -13.10 29.46
C LEU A 49 18.38 -12.54 28.09
N VAL A 50 17.57 -12.69 27.05
CA VAL A 50 17.82 -12.16 25.72
C VAL A 50 16.58 -11.40 25.22
N THR A 51 16.79 -10.15 24.79
CA THR A 51 15.71 -9.28 24.27
C THR A 51 16.06 -8.72 22.87
N ARG A 52 17.22 -9.11 22.33
CA ARG A 52 17.63 -8.68 20.99
C ARG A 52 18.48 -9.75 20.30
N LEU A 53 17.94 -10.25 19.20
CA LEU A 53 18.60 -11.20 18.30
C LEU A 53 18.77 -10.61 16.89
N PHE A 54 19.70 -11.18 16.17
CA PHE A 54 19.98 -10.89 14.77
C PHE A 54 19.98 -12.21 13.99
N CYS A 55 19.28 -12.25 12.88
CA CYS A 55 19.33 -13.33 11.92
C CYS A 55 20.24 -12.93 10.76
N ASN A 56 21.33 -13.67 10.54
CA ASN A 56 22.34 -13.36 9.51
C ASN A 56 22.86 -11.91 9.55
N GLY A 57 22.90 -11.31 10.74
CA GLY A 57 23.34 -9.93 10.96
C GLY A 57 22.25 -8.86 10.80
N VAL A 58 21.04 -9.23 10.45
CA VAL A 58 19.86 -8.34 10.36
C VAL A 58 19.06 -8.45 11.65
N PRO A 59 18.57 -7.34 12.24
CA PRO A 59 17.82 -7.39 13.48
C PRO A 59 16.49 -8.14 13.30
N MET A 60 16.17 -8.97 14.28
CA MET A 60 14.88 -9.62 14.40
C MET A 60 13.90 -8.71 15.14
N ALA A 61 12.62 -8.77 14.78
CA ALA A 61 11.59 -8.15 15.59
C ALA A 61 11.32 -9.00 16.84
N TYR A 62 10.96 -8.35 17.94
CA TYR A 62 10.72 -9.02 19.22
C TYR A 62 9.33 -8.68 19.74
N ASP A 63 8.52 -9.70 19.91
CA ASP A 63 7.26 -9.65 20.64
C ASP A 63 7.53 -9.86 22.13
N ALA A 64 7.48 -8.77 22.88
CA ALA A 64 7.85 -8.79 24.29
C ALA A 64 6.77 -9.44 25.17
N GLU A 65 5.52 -9.45 24.74
CA GLU A 65 4.41 -10.06 25.49
C GLU A 65 4.52 -11.60 25.45
N ASN A 66 4.86 -12.14 24.28
CA ASN A 66 4.92 -13.59 24.06
C ASN A 66 6.34 -14.14 24.15
N ASN A 67 7.36 -13.27 24.29
CA ASN A 67 8.79 -13.62 24.30
C ASN A 67 9.23 -14.37 23.02
N VAL A 68 8.79 -13.88 21.86
CA VAL A 68 9.04 -14.47 20.55
C VAL A 68 9.85 -13.52 19.65
N PHE A 69 10.89 -14.02 19.03
CA PHE A 69 11.66 -13.33 18.01
C PHE A 69 11.20 -13.71 16.62
N TYR A 70 11.01 -12.73 15.76
CA TYR A 70 10.62 -12.93 14.36
C TYR A 70 11.77 -12.55 13.45
N GLY A 71 12.16 -13.48 12.57
CA GLY A 71 13.20 -13.29 11.55
C GLY A 71 12.61 -13.38 10.15
N SER A 72 12.91 -12.43 9.27
CA SER A 72 12.55 -12.52 7.86
C SER A 72 13.61 -13.28 7.08
N LEU A 73 13.23 -14.33 6.38
CA LEU A 73 14.11 -15.07 5.47
C LEU A 73 13.77 -14.81 3.99
N GLY A 74 12.62 -14.20 3.71
CA GLY A 74 12.03 -14.16 2.37
C GLY A 74 11.36 -15.49 2.03
N LEU A 75 10.54 -15.49 0.97
CA LEU A 75 9.94 -16.70 0.43
C LEU A 75 10.86 -17.40 -0.55
N ASP A 76 10.70 -18.72 -0.70
CA ASP A 76 11.41 -19.54 -1.67
C ASP A 76 12.94 -19.34 -1.65
N ASN A 77 13.47 -19.09 -0.45
CA ASN A 77 14.89 -18.80 -0.27
C ASN A 77 15.77 -20.06 -0.35
N GLY A 78 15.19 -21.26 -0.21
CA GLY A 78 15.88 -22.55 -0.23
C GLY A 78 16.89 -22.73 0.91
N ALA A 79 16.81 -21.93 1.97
CA ALA A 79 17.71 -22.01 3.11
C ALA A 79 17.51 -23.32 3.86
N GLN A 80 18.62 -23.90 4.28
CA GLN A 80 18.63 -25.11 5.09
C GLN A 80 19.11 -24.79 6.49
N TRP A 81 18.54 -25.42 7.46
CA TRP A 81 19.00 -25.38 8.83
C TRP A 81 20.21 -26.35 8.99
N PRO A 82 21.36 -25.99 9.58
CA PRO A 82 21.62 -24.81 10.41
C PRO A 82 22.42 -23.69 9.69
N GLU A 83 22.19 -23.43 8.43
CA GLU A 83 22.89 -22.37 7.69
C GLU A 83 22.54 -20.96 8.24
N ILE A 84 21.43 -20.85 8.97
CA ILE A 84 20.96 -19.60 9.56
C ILE A 84 21.73 -19.31 10.84
N LYS A 85 22.41 -18.17 10.84
CA LYS A 85 23.19 -17.73 11.99
C LYS A 85 22.41 -16.72 12.83
N LEU A 86 22.03 -17.14 14.04
CA LEU A 86 21.46 -16.26 15.05
C LEU A 86 22.53 -15.76 16.03
N THR A 87 22.50 -14.46 16.33
CA THR A 87 23.44 -13.84 17.27
C THR A 87 22.72 -12.87 18.20
N ALA A 88 23.09 -12.86 19.48
CA ALA A 88 22.57 -11.87 20.43
C ALA A 88 23.33 -10.54 20.37
N SER A 89 22.73 -9.47 20.92
CA SER A 89 23.37 -8.18 21.08
C SER A 89 24.44 -8.21 22.17
N GLU A 90 25.45 -7.34 22.08
CA GLU A 90 26.47 -7.14 23.11
C GLU A 90 25.94 -6.59 24.44
N GLU A 91 24.78 -5.92 24.39
CA GLU A 91 24.13 -5.35 25.56
C GLU A 91 23.42 -6.41 26.41
N THR A 92 23.29 -7.64 25.88
CA THR A 92 22.77 -8.78 26.66
C THR A 92 23.77 -9.21 27.73
N ALA A 93 23.28 -9.88 28.76
CA ALA A 93 24.02 -10.22 29.97
C ALA A 93 25.43 -10.80 29.69
N LYS A 94 26.42 -10.29 30.40
CA LYS A 94 27.78 -10.85 30.33
C LYS A 94 27.76 -12.33 30.74
N GLY A 95 28.40 -13.17 29.91
CA GLY A 95 28.43 -14.61 30.13
C GLY A 95 27.18 -15.35 29.63
N LEU A 96 26.32 -14.68 28.84
CA LEU A 96 25.17 -15.31 28.19
C LEU A 96 25.65 -16.37 27.19
N SER A 97 25.09 -17.55 27.30
CA SER A 97 25.18 -18.63 26.32
C SER A 97 23.77 -18.94 25.78
N LEU A 98 23.68 -19.32 24.52
CA LEU A 98 22.44 -19.59 23.81
C LEU A 98 22.59 -20.91 23.04
N CYS A 99 21.57 -21.75 23.09
CA CYS A 99 21.48 -22.93 22.23
C CYS A 99 20.02 -23.21 21.89
N PHE A 100 19.78 -23.97 20.82
CA PHE A 100 18.48 -24.50 20.55
C PHE A 100 18.14 -25.62 21.56
N ALA A 101 16.90 -25.62 22.06
CA ALA A 101 16.43 -26.57 23.05
C ALA A 101 15.63 -27.72 22.44
N ASP A 102 15.19 -27.59 21.19
CA ASP A 102 14.41 -28.60 20.48
C ASP A 102 15.19 -29.17 19.30
N ASP A 103 14.89 -30.43 18.96
CA ASP A 103 15.21 -30.95 17.63
C ASP A 103 14.60 -30.06 16.56
N TYR A 104 15.35 -29.82 15.49
CA TYR A 104 14.80 -29.10 14.37
C TYR A 104 13.66 -29.91 13.74
N GLY A 105 12.43 -29.41 13.88
CA GLY A 105 11.25 -30.05 13.28
C GLY A 105 11.31 -30.08 11.75
N PHE A 106 12.09 -29.15 11.18
CA PHE A 106 12.28 -29.02 9.74
C PHE A 106 13.74 -28.65 9.42
N ASP A 107 14.37 -29.37 8.51
CA ASP A 107 15.67 -28.99 7.91
C ASP A 107 15.49 -27.88 6.86
N ASP A 108 14.32 -27.83 6.22
CA ASP A 108 13.93 -26.85 5.21
C ASP A 108 13.20 -25.66 5.85
N CYS A 109 13.82 -24.48 5.77
CA CYS A 109 13.27 -23.28 6.38
C CYS A 109 11.97 -22.80 5.68
N ASP A 110 11.81 -22.99 4.38
CA ASP A 110 10.57 -22.65 3.68
C ASP A 110 9.41 -23.51 4.17
N ALA A 111 9.65 -24.81 4.45
CA ALA A 111 8.66 -25.70 5.03
C ALA A 111 8.31 -25.28 6.48
N ALA A 112 9.29 -24.92 7.31
CA ALA A 112 9.08 -24.44 8.66
C ALA A 112 8.26 -23.14 8.70
N ILE A 113 8.55 -22.20 7.79
CA ILE A 113 7.79 -20.95 7.65
C ILE A 113 6.32 -21.24 7.32
N ARG A 114 6.08 -22.11 6.33
CA ARG A 114 4.73 -22.45 5.85
C ARG A 114 3.90 -23.13 6.93
N GLU A 115 4.52 -24.02 7.72
CA GLU A 115 3.86 -24.72 8.81
C GLU A 115 3.77 -23.89 10.10
N GLY A 116 4.34 -22.66 10.10
CA GLY A 116 4.32 -21.78 11.28
C GLY A 116 5.12 -22.33 12.46
N TYR A 117 6.20 -23.09 12.18
CA TYR A 117 6.99 -23.72 13.22
C TYR A 117 7.78 -22.70 14.04
N SER A 118 7.76 -22.81 15.37
CA SER A 118 8.60 -22.04 16.28
C SER A 118 9.75 -22.88 16.82
N TYR A 119 10.93 -22.30 16.89
CA TYR A 119 12.13 -22.91 17.45
C TYR A 119 12.35 -22.38 18.85
N GLN A 120 12.57 -23.28 19.82
CA GLN A 120 12.85 -22.86 21.19
C GLN A 120 14.35 -22.62 21.38
N ILE A 121 14.69 -21.47 21.99
CA ILE A 121 16.04 -21.12 22.42
C ILE A 121 16.13 -21.21 23.94
N PHE A 122 17.13 -21.92 24.42
CA PHE A 122 17.56 -21.92 25.80
C PHE A 122 18.70 -20.90 26.00
N ALA A 123 18.43 -19.88 26.80
CA ALA A 123 19.36 -18.84 27.16
C ALA A 123 19.80 -19.01 28.61
N TYR A 124 21.11 -19.02 28.89
CA TYR A 124 21.60 -19.23 30.25
C TYR A 124 22.90 -18.47 30.54
N THR A 125 23.10 -18.15 31.82
CA THR A 125 24.31 -17.64 32.41
C THR A 125 24.87 -18.64 33.41
N ASP A 126 25.84 -18.26 34.23
CA ASP A 126 26.35 -19.13 35.32
C ASP A 126 25.27 -19.42 36.38
N THR A 127 24.29 -18.54 36.57
CA THR A 127 23.32 -18.59 37.69
C THR A 127 21.86 -18.62 37.30
N ALA A 128 21.52 -18.22 36.08
CA ALA A 128 20.12 -18.09 35.65
C ALA A 128 19.91 -18.64 34.25
N TYR A 129 18.66 -19.00 33.92
CA TYR A 129 18.23 -19.37 32.58
C TYR A 129 16.88 -18.75 32.23
N SER A 130 16.58 -18.67 30.94
CA SER A 130 15.26 -18.37 30.39
C SER A 130 15.08 -19.04 29.04
N TYR A 131 13.83 -19.22 28.62
CA TYR A 131 13.49 -19.65 27.28
C TYR A 131 13.03 -18.48 26.43
N ALA A 132 13.15 -18.59 25.13
CA ALA A 132 12.58 -17.70 24.13
C ALA A 132 12.20 -18.52 22.89
N GLU A 133 11.30 -18.01 22.07
CA GLU A 133 10.94 -18.63 20.80
C GLU A 133 11.47 -17.83 19.61
N VAL A 134 11.73 -18.53 18.52
CA VAL A 134 12.10 -17.94 17.22
C VAL A 134 11.15 -18.44 16.16
N VAL A 135 10.51 -17.50 15.47
CA VAL A 135 9.64 -17.76 14.32
C VAL A 135 10.23 -17.09 13.10
N PHE A 136 10.23 -17.79 11.98
CA PHE A 136 10.61 -17.20 10.71
C PHE A 136 9.38 -16.87 9.86
N THR A 137 9.53 -15.84 9.03
CA THR A 137 8.50 -15.41 8.08
C THR A 137 9.10 -15.19 6.69
N GLY A 138 8.27 -15.34 5.66
CA GLY A 138 8.60 -14.99 4.28
C GLY A 138 8.43 -13.51 3.96
N LEU A 139 7.71 -12.75 4.80
CA LEU A 139 7.46 -11.32 4.57
C LEU A 139 8.54 -10.43 5.18
N PRO A 140 8.71 -9.20 4.67
CA PRO A 140 9.44 -8.15 5.36
C PRO A 140 8.87 -7.90 6.76
N LEU A 141 9.76 -7.64 7.72
CA LEU A 141 9.41 -7.18 9.06
C LEU A 141 9.64 -5.68 9.18
N VAL A 142 8.65 -4.97 9.67
CA VAL A 142 8.75 -3.54 10.04
C VAL A 142 8.61 -3.43 11.54
N ASN A 143 9.68 -3.04 12.23
CA ASN A 143 9.72 -2.88 13.68
C ASN A 143 9.91 -1.40 14.02
N VAL A 144 8.99 -0.83 14.78
CA VAL A 144 8.98 0.59 15.14
C VAL A 144 8.90 0.75 16.65
N THR A 145 9.83 1.50 17.21
CA THR A 145 9.83 1.85 18.63
C THR A 145 9.69 3.35 18.81
N ALA A 146 8.68 3.78 19.54
CA ALA A 146 8.40 5.16 19.89
C ALA A 146 8.13 5.27 21.39
N GLU A 147 8.75 6.25 22.07
CA GLU A 147 8.55 6.48 23.50
C GLU A 147 7.24 7.20 23.79
N GLN A 148 6.74 7.97 22.83
CA GLN A 148 5.51 8.73 22.96
C GLN A 148 4.32 7.97 22.40
N THR A 149 3.13 8.25 22.91
CA THR A 149 1.88 7.73 22.36
C THR A 149 1.72 8.18 20.92
N ILE A 150 1.47 7.21 20.02
CA ILE A 150 1.32 7.46 18.59
C ILE A 150 -0.12 7.84 18.31
N GLU A 151 -0.32 9.07 17.84
CA GLU A 151 -1.61 9.61 17.42
C GLU A 151 -1.50 10.24 16.02
N ARG A 152 -2.31 11.26 15.70
CA ARG A 152 -2.30 11.91 14.38
C ARG A 152 -1.07 12.80 14.14
N GLU A 153 -0.37 13.16 15.20
CA GLU A 153 0.82 13.99 15.12
C GLU A 153 2.09 13.14 15.07
N ASP A 154 3.09 13.63 14.37
CA ASP A 154 4.39 12.97 14.24
C ASP A 154 5.09 12.85 15.59
N VAL A 155 5.43 11.66 15.98
CA VAL A 155 6.31 11.40 17.14
C VAL A 155 7.64 10.77 16.68
N PRO A 156 8.77 11.09 17.32
CA PRO A 156 10.05 10.46 17.03
C PRO A 156 10.01 8.95 17.25
N ALA A 157 10.66 8.21 16.37
CA ALA A 157 10.72 6.75 16.43
C ALA A 157 12.07 6.21 15.93
N GLN A 158 12.40 5.00 16.39
CA GLN A 158 13.41 4.14 15.77
C GLN A 158 12.68 3.18 14.82
N ILE A 159 13.19 3.04 13.60
CA ILE A 159 12.58 2.24 12.56
C ILE A 159 13.59 1.21 12.07
N GLU A 160 13.21 -0.05 12.09
CA GLU A 160 13.95 -1.17 11.54
C GLU A 160 13.07 -1.86 10.50
N ILE A 161 13.63 -2.15 9.33
CA ILE A 161 12.97 -2.92 8.28
C ILE A 161 13.93 -4.03 7.86
N ALA A 162 13.46 -5.27 7.86
CA ALA A 162 14.26 -6.44 7.55
C ALA A 162 13.58 -7.29 6.48
N LEU A 163 14.34 -7.73 5.48
CA LEU A 163 13.92 -8.71 4.48
C LEU A 163 15.13 -9.57 4.11
N ALA A 164 15.12 -10.84 4.49
CA ALA A 164 16.23 -11.77 4.27
C ALA A 164 17.57 -11.19 4.78
N ALA A 165 18.54 -10.99 3.88
CA ALA A 165 19.86 -10.42 4.21
C ALA A 165 19.89 -8.88 4.14
N GLU A 166 18.80 -8.24 3.75
CA GLU A 166 18.69 -6.78 3.66
C GLU A 166 18.09 -6.20 4.93
N GLY A 167 18.69 -5.15 5.46
CA GLY A 167 18.21 -4.49 6.68
C GLY A 167 18.40 -2.98 6.64
N LEU A 168 17.38 -2.25 7.08
CA LEU A 168 17.41 -0.82 7.32
C LEU A 168 17.23 -0.56 8.81
N GLN A 169 18.13 0.20 9.40
CA GLN A 169 17.97 0.80 10.74
C GLN A 169 18.12 2.32 10.62
N THR A 170 17.15 3.07 11.10
CA THR A 170 17.17 4.52 10.96
C THR A 170 16.32 5.21 12.03
N ASN A 171 16.64 6.47 12.32
CA ASN A 171 15.71 7.33 13.03
C ASN A 171 14.57 7.74 12.10
N GLY A 172 13.42 8.03 12.69
CA GLY A 172 12.27 8.48 11.93
C GLY A 172 11.21 9.15 12.78
N ARG A 173 10.06 9.34 12.17
CA ARG A 173 8.81 9.76 12.81
C ARG A 173 7.71 8.82 12.38
N ILE A 174 6.73 8.66 13.26
CA ILE A 174 5.52 7.87 13.01
C ILE A 174 4.28 8.66 13.45
N HIS A 175 3.19 8.52 12.72
CA HIS A 175 1.86 8.93 13.15
C HIS A 175 0.78 8.00 12.60
N LYS A 176 -0.39 7.98 13.26
CA LYS A 176 -1.59 7.32 12.74
C LYS A 176 -2.11 8.08 11.53
N ARG A 177 -2.47 7.37 10.47
CA ARG A 177 -3.08 7.94 9.27
C ARG A 177 -4.39 7.23 8.91
N GLY A 178 -5.17 7.89 8.09
CA GLY A 178 -6.46 7.43 7.59
C GLY A 178 -7.53 8.49 7.77
N GLY A 179 -8.60 8.39 6.99
CA GLY A 179 -9.83 9.14 7.18
C GLY A 179 -10.70 8.47 8.26
N ALA A 180 -11.77 7.82 7.85
CA ALA A 180 -12.63 7.03 8.75
C ALA A 180 -11.92 5.81 9.32
N SER A 181 -11.00 5.20 8.58
CA SER A 181 -10.24 4.00 9.00
C SER A 181 -9.39 4.18 10.27
N ILE A 182 -9.14 5.42 10.70
CA ILE A 182 -8.43 5.68 11.97
C ILE A 182 -9.25 5.29 13.21
N LEU A 183 -10.56 5.08 13.05
CA LEU A 183 -11.47 4.64 14.10
C LEU A 183 -11.49 3.12 14.28
N ASN A 184 -10.84 2.38 13.39
CA ASN A 184 -10.75 0.93 13.48
C ASN A 184 -9.66 0.54 14.51
N ASP A 185 -9.75 -0.67 15.04
CA ASP A 185 -8.74 -1.21 15.96
C ASP A 185 -7.39 -1.39 15.27
N LYS A 186 -7.41 -1.85 14.01
CA LYS A 186 -6.24 -1.93 13.15
C LYS A 186 -6.11 -0.66 12.32
N VAL A 187 -5.23 0.24 12.72
CA VAL A 187 -5.04 1.55 12.08
C VAL A 187 -3.83 1.59 11.15
N GLY A 188 -3.87 2.48 10.17
CA GLY A 188 -2.73 2.75 9.30
C GLY A 188 -1.73 3.71 9.91
N TYR A 189 -0.48 3.64 9.43
CA TYR A 189 0.61 4.52 9.88
C TYR A 189 1.34 5.13 8.69
N LYS A 190 1.99 6.27 8.96
CA LYS A 190 2.99 6.83 8.05
C LYS A 190 4.31 6.93 8.78
N LEU A 191 5.36 6.44 8.15
CA LEU A 191 6.73 6.54 8.60
C LEU A 191 7.46 7.56 7.74
N GLU A 192 8.28 8.42 8.37
CA GLU A 192 9.21 9.31 7.67
C GLU A 192 10.61 9.11 8.23
N PHE A 193 11.60 8.93 7.36
CA PHE A 193 12.98 8.72 7.77
C PHE A 193 13.69 10.03 8.02
N THR A 194 14.40 10.11 9.16
CA THR A 194 15.10 11.31 9.57
C THR A 194 16.55 11.03 9.95
N ARG A 195 17.40 12.07 9.86
CA ARG A 195 18.81 11.95 10.21
C ARG A 195 19.03 11.89 11.72
N THR A 196 18.18 12.57 12.46
CA THR A 196 18.32 12.83 13.89
C THR A 196 17.18 12.22 14.67
N THR A 197 17.43 11.85 15.91
CA THR A 197 16.46 11.25 16.84
C THR A 197 15.31 12.19 17.20
N ASP A 198 15.49 13.51 17.04
CA ASP A 198 14.43 14.50 17.26
C ASP A 198 13.45 14.64 16.09
N GLY A 199 13.56 13.76 15.09
CA GLY A 199 12.67 13.73 13.93
C GLY A 199 12.88 14.87 12.92
N LYS A 200 13.99 15.62 13.02
CA LYS A 200 14.31 16.68 12.06
C LYS A 200 15.18 16.16 10.92
N LYS A 201 15.18 16.86 9.78
CA LYS A 201 15.95 16.55 8.58
C LYS A 201 15.61 15.19 7.97
N LYS A 202 14.56 15.20 7.18
CA LYS A 202 14.16 14.11 6.29
C LYS A 202 15.34 13.62 5.44
N ILE A 203 15.44 12.31 5.30
CA ILE A 203 16.48 11.64 4.50
C ILE A 203 15.90 10.51 3.68
N TYR A 204 16.55 10.22 2.55
CA TYR A 204 16.22 9.07 1.71
C TYR A 204 16.97 7.84 2.20
N ARG A 205 16.32 6.69 2.16
CA ARG A 205 16.86 5.38 2.51
C ARG A 205 16.46 4.34 1.48
N GLU A 206 17.33 3.37 1.27
CA GLU A 206 16.94 2.14 0.59
C GLU A 206 16.06 1.32 1.54
N ILE A 207 14.83 1.05 1.10
CA ILE A 207 13.84 0.27 1.86
C ILE A 207 13.85 -1.14 1.26
N PRO A 208 14.14 -2.18 2.06
CA PRO A 208 14.12 -3.56 1.57
C PRO A 208 12.83 -3.87 0.79
N GLY A 209 12.99 -4.34 -0.45
CA GLY A 209 11.88 -4.67 -1.34
C GLY A 209 11.14 -3.49 -2.00
N MET A 210 11.29 -2.26 -1.50
CA MET A 210 10.54 -1.09 -2.00
C MET A 210 11.41 -0.11 -2.82
N GLY A 211 12.75 -0.13 -2.63
CA GLY A 211 13.68 0.83 -3.21
C GLY A 211 13.83 2.10 -2.38
N THR A 212 14.43 3.14 -2.97
CA THR A 212 14.82 4.35 -2.22
C THR A 212 13.68 5.33 -2.06
N ASP A 213 13.31 5.65 -0.82
CA ASP A 213 12.39 6.73 -0.46
C ASP A 213 12.79 7.35 0.89
N SER A 214 12.08 8.39 1.28
CA SER A 214 12.19 9.09 2.57
C SER A 214 11.00 8.83 3.48
N GLN A 215 10.00 8.11 3.00
CA GLN A 215 8.75 7.78 3.70
C GLN A 215 8.24 6.43 3.24
N VAL A 216 7.40 5.81 4.06
CA VAL A 216 6.57 4.67 3.69
C VAL A 216 5.22 4.78 4.41
N ILE A 217 4.18 4.38 3.73
CA ILE A 217 2.83 4.26 4.30
C ILE A 217 2.60 2.79 4.63
N LEU A 218 2.03 2.54 5.80
CA LEU A 218 1.60 1.21 6.24
C LEU A 218 0.06 1.19 6.23
N LEU A 219 -0.50 0.52 5.24
CA LEU A 219 -1.95 0.33 5.15
C LEU A 219 -2.35 -0.88 6.00
N PRO A 220 -3.41 -0.76 6.81
CA PRO A 220 -3.77 -1.80 7.78
C PRO A 220 -4.39 -3.05 7.14
N MET A 221 -4.63 -3.03 5.82
CA MET A 221 -5.38 -4.07 5.12
C MET A 221 -6.71 -4.29 5.85
N ASN A 222 -7.67 -3.42 5.52
CA ASN A 222 -8.91 -3.22 6.27
C ASN A 222 -9.67 -4.54 6.50
N ALA A 223 -10.35 -4.64 7.63
CA ALA A 223 -11.25 -5.76 7.95
C ALA A 223 -12.38 -5.99 6.91
N LEU A 224 -12.70 -5.00 6.09
CA LEU A 224 -13.64 -5.14 4.97
C LEU A 224 -13.05 -5.88 3.75
N ASP A 225 -11.73 -5.82 3.55
CA ASP A 225 -11.06 -6.58 2.50
C ASP A 225 -10.50 -7.89 3.05
N THR A 226 -11.34 -8.93 3.07
CA THR A 226 -10.96 -10.27 3.53
C THR A 226 -9.88 -10.90 2.66
N THR A 227 -9.73 -10.46 1.41
CA THR A 227 -8.66 -10.95 0.52
C THR A 227 -7.30 -10.34 0.83
N MET A 228 -7.25 -9.15 1.42
CA MET A 228 -6.06 -8.32 1.62
C MET A 228 -5.32 -7.96 0.32
N MET A 229 -5.97 -8.07 -0.84
CA MET A 229 -5.29 -7.96 -2.14
C MET A 229 -5.73 -6.77 -2.99
N ARG A 230 -6.92 -6.18 -2.74
CA ARG A 230 -7.55 -5.20 -3.64
C ARG A 230 -6.64 -4.02 -3.99
N ASP A 231 -6.10 -3.37 -2.98
CA ASP A 231 -5.19 -2.23 -3.17
C ASP A 231 -3.93 -2.63 -3.95
N ARG A 232 -3.28 -3.72 -3.54
CA ARG A 232 -2.06 -4.22 -4.16
C ARG A 232 -2.27 -4.65 -5.61
N LEU A 233 -3.37 -5.37 -5.88
CA LEU A 233 -3.75 -5.82 -7.21
C LEU A 233 -4.02 -4.62 -8.14
N SER A 234 -4.79 -3.64 -7.65
CA SER A 234 -5.09 -2.43 -8.40
C SER A 234 -3.82 -1.67 -8.79
N TRP A 235 -2.92 -1.42 -7.84
CA TRP A 235 -1.65 -0.75 -8.12
C TRP A 235 -0.74 -1.53 -9.06
N ALA A 236 -0.67 -2.85 -8.93
CA ALA A 236 0.14 -3.69 -9.80
C ALA A 236 -0.36 -3.70 -11.25
N LEU A 237 -1.68 -3.75 -11.45
CA LEU A 237 -2.28 -3.66 -12.79
C LEU A 237 -2.15 -2.24 -13.35
N TYR A 238 -2.38 -1.20 -12.54
CA TYR A 238 -2.22 0.19 -12.98
C TYR A 238 -0.76 0.49 -13.37
N ALA A 239 0.22 -0.13 -12.75
CA ALA A 239 1.63 -0.01 -13.11
C ALA A 239 1.95 -0.49 -14.54
N ARG A 240 1.11 -1.34 -15.13
CA ARG A 240 1.26 -1.78 -16.52
C ARG A 240 0.79 -0.73 -17.54
N LEU A 241 0.02 0.27 -17.08
CA LEU A 241 -0.53 1.36 -17.87
C LEU A 241 0.29 2.65 -17.76
N THR A 242 1.12 2.76 -16.74
CA THR A 242 1.86 3.98 -16.41
C THR A 242 3.36 3.74 -16.43
N ARG A 243 4.12 4.76 -16.79
CA ARG A 243 5.58 4.74 -16.71
C ARG A 243 6.01 5.46 -15.43
N ARG A 244 7.01 4.92 -14.76
CA ARG A 244 7.47 5.47 -13.49
C ARG A 244 8.07 6.88 -13.57
N ASP A 245 8.55 7.28 -14.72
CA ASP A 245 9.08 8.62 -15.01
C ASP A 245 7.99 9.63 -15.42
N GLU A 246 6.74 9.18 -15.58
CA GLU A 246 5.60 10.04 -15.85
C GLU A 246 4.95 10.53 -14.56
N PRO A 247 4.31 11.73 -14.58
CA PRO A 247 3.51 12.18 -13.46
C PRO A 247 2.37 11.22 -13.16
N PHE A 248 2.06 11.08 -11.87
CA PHE A 248 0.93 10.26 -11.39
C PHE A 248 1.03 8.78 -11.81
N SER A 249 2.25 8.25 -11.82
CA SER A 249 2.47 6.82 -12.05
C SER A 249 2.01 5.98 -10.87
N ALA A 250 1.76 4.68 -11.11
CA ALA A 250 1.38 3.72 -10.08
C ALA A 250 2.39 3.66 -8.92
N ARG A 251 1.89 3.32 -7.73
CA ARG A 251 2.68 3.21 -6.49
C ARG A 251 3.24 1.80 -6.32
N LYS A 252 4.45 1.69 -5.77
CA LYS A 252 4.98 0.41 -5.32
C LYS A 252 4.29 -0.04 -4.05
N THR A 253 4.06 -1.34 -3.95
CA THR A 253 3.44 -1.96 -2.80
C THR A 253 4.15 -3.26 -2.43
N GLN A 254 4.20 -3.58 -1.13
CA GLN A 254 4.71 -4.85 -0.63
C GLN A 254 4.08 -5.20 0.71
N TYR A 255 3.69 -6.46 0.91
CA TYR A 255 3.24 -6.91 2.23
C TYR A 255 4.39 -6.88 3.23
N CYS A 256 4.04 -6.67 4.49
CA CYS A 256 4.97 -6.77 5.62
C CYS A 256 4.22 -7.17 6.88
N GLU A 257 4.95 -7.61 7.90
CA GLU A 257 4.44 -7.76 9.26
C GLU A 257 4.95 -6.61 10.12
N LEU A 258 4.04 -5.96 10.85
CA LEU A 258 4.34 -4.80 11.67
C LEU A 258 4.49 -5.18 13.15
N PHE A 259 5.55 -4.70 13.77
CA PHE A 259 5.77 -4.67 15.21
C PHE A 259 5.81 -3.21 15.67
N LEU A 260 5.13 -2.90 16.75
CA LEU A 260 5.06 -1.56 17.31
C LEU A 260 5.25 -1.61 18.81
N ASN A 261 6.37 -1.04 19.28
CA ASN A 261 6.76 -1.05 20.70
C ASN A 261 6.83 -2.46 21.32
N GLY A 262 7.30 -3.44 20.56
CA GLY A 262 7.40 -4.83 20.99
C GLY A 262 6.09 -5.61 20.95
N GLU A 263 5.06 -5.09 20.29
CA GLU A 263 3.77 -5.76 20.09
C GLU A 263 3.59 -6.12 18.61
N TYR A 264 3.25 -7.36 18.31
CA TYR A 264 2.89 -7.80 16.96
C TYR A 264 1.56 -7.17 16.51
N ARG A 265 1.54 -6.50 15.36
CA ARG A 265 0.38 -5.78 14.82
C ARG A 265 -0.22 -6.43 13.56
N GLY A 266 0.31 -7.56 13.12
CA GLY A 266 -0.21 -8.30 11.97
C GLY A 266 0.31 -7.82 10.62
N VAL A 267 -0.37 -8.26 9.56
CA VAL A 267 -0.03 -7.97 8.16
C VAL A 267 -0.44 -6.56 7.78
N TYR A 268 0.48 -5.84 7.16
CA TYR A 268 0.27 -4.51 6.57
C TYR A 268 0.73 -4.50 5.11
N LEU A 269 0.24 -3.54 4.34
CA LEU A 269 0.77 -3.24 3.01
C LEU A 269 1.66 -1.99 3.10
N MET A 270 2.95 -2.14 2.86
CA MET A 270 3.82 -0.99 2.58
C MET A 270 3.41 -0.40 1.24
N LEU A 271 3.17 0.90 1.22
CA LEU A 271 2.81 1.68 0.03
C LEU A 271 3.78 2.85 -0.13
N GLU A 272 4.27 3.03 -1.36
CA GLU A 272 5.05 4.20 -1.74
C GLU A 272 4.23 5.47 -1.54
N PRO A 273 4.76 6.49 -0.85
CA PRO A 273 4.03 7.71 -0.57
C PRO A 273 3.78 8.52 -1.85
N PHE A 274 2.66 9.22 -1.89
CA PHE A 274 2.33 10.15 -2.95
C PHE A 274 2.80 11.57 -2.58
N SER A 275 3.69 12.12 -3.38
CA SER A 275 4.15 13.50 -3.24
C SER A 275 3.73 14.30 -4.45
N VAL A 276 2.62 15.01 -4.36
CA VAL A 276 2.09 15.83 -5.45
C VAL A 276 3.13 16.79 -6.00
N ARG A 277 3.94 17.41 -5.15
CA ARG A 277 5.02 18.29 -5.59
C ARG A 277 6.03 17.57 -6.50
N GLN A 278 6.41 16.32 -6.15
CA GLN A 278 7.31 15.53 -6.99
C GLN A 278 6.64 15.11 -8.29
N GLU A 279 5.35 14.75 -8.23
CA GLU A 279 4.57 14.40 -9.42
C GLU A 279 4.41 15.59 -10.38
N VAL A 280 4.11 16.78 -9.85
CA VAL A 280 4.06 17.99 -10.67
C VAL A 280 5.44 18.32 -11.27
N ALA A 281 6.53 18.14 -10.51
CA ALA A 281 7.89 18.37 -10.99
C ALA A 281 8.30 17.42 -12.14
N LYS A 282 7.77 16.18 -12.19
CA LYS A 282 8.00 15.27 -13.33
C LYS A 282 7.48 15.83 -14.66
N ALA A 283 6.46 16.68 -14.64
CA ALA A 283 5.92 17.34 -15.81
C ALA A 283 6.74 18.57 -16.26
N GLY A 284 7.67 19.04 -15.43
CA GLY A 284 8.54 20.20 -15.65
C GLY A 284 8.55 21.16 -14.48
N GLU A 285 9.71 21.71 -14.14
CA GLU A 285 9.89 22.62 -13.00
C GLU A 285 9.01 23.90 -13.10
N GLU A 286 8.69 24.35 -14.31
CA GLU A 286 7.78 25.48 -14.54
C GLU A 286 6.36 25.22 -14.03
N ARG A 287 5.94 23.94 -13.95
CA ARG A 287 4.63 23.53 -13.43
C ARG A 287 4.48 23.78 -11.94
N LEU A 288 5.57 23.79 -11.20
CA LEU A 288 5.56 24.04 -9.76
C LEU A 288 5.01 25.43 -9.37
N THR A 289 4.95 26.37 -10.31
CA THR A 289 4.45 27.75 -10.05
C THR A 289 3.14 28.06 -10.74
N THR A 290 2.64 27.17 -11.58
CA THR A 290 1.46 27.46 -12.43
C THR A 290 0.30 26.51 -12.19
N ASP A 291 0.58 25.30 -11.71
CA ASP A 291 -0.40 24.23 -11.64
C ASP A 291 -1.02 24.11 -10.25
N SER A 292 -2.25 23.61 -10.22
CA SER A 292 -2.95 23.26 -8.97
C SER A 292 -3.45 21.83 -9.02
N VAL A 293 -3.41 21.14 -7.88
CA VAL A 293 -3.95 19.78 -7.73
C VAL A 293 -4.94 19.78 -6.58
N TYR A 294 -6.13 19.31 -6.86
CA TYR A 294 -7.21 19.15 -5.89
C TYR A 294 -7.45 17.67 -5.67
N ARG A 295 -7.77 17.31 -4.43
CA ARG A 295 -8.23 15.97 -4.08
C ARG A 295 -9.69 16.02 -3.69
N THR A 296 -10.50 15.09 -4.20
CA THR A 296 -11.85 14.89 -3.69
C THR A 296 -11.78 14.29 -2.29
N ALA A 297 -12.50 14.89 -1.36
CA ALA A 297 -12.57 14.47 0.04
C ALA A 297 -14.05 14.40 0.45
N VAL A 298 -14.70 13.30 0.13
CA VAL A 298 -16.13 13.06 0.39
C VAL A 298 -17.05 14.11 -0.29
N ILE A 299 -17.23 13.94 -1.58
CA ILE A 299 -18.36 14.62 -2.25
C ILE A 299 -19.63 13.90 -1.81
N SER A 300 -20.50 14.60 -1.08
CA SER A 300 -21.84 14.09 -0.88
C SER A 300 -22.56 14.09 -2.23
N LEU A 301 -22.88 12.90 -2.74
CA LEU A 301 -23.70 12.76 -3.96
C LEU A 301 -25.11 13.36 -3.78
N SER A 302 -25.55 13.52 -2.52
CA SER A 302 -26.77 14.24 -2.18
C SER A 302 -26.77 15.72 -2.59
N HIS A 303 -25.61 16.25 -2.94
CA HIS A 303 -25.46 17.61 -3.45
C HIS A 303 -25.09 17.60 -4.93
N GLY A 304 -25.76 16.88 -5.78
CA GLY A 304 -25.54 16.64 -7.22
C GLY A 304 -24.78 17.69 -8.05
N ARG A 305 -24.41 18.81 -7.43
CA ARG A 305 -23.50 19.86 -7.91
C ARG A 305 -22.65 20.34 -6.75
N PRO A 306 -21.62 19.58 -6.31
CA PRO A 306 -20.72 20.08 -5.31
C PRO A 306 -20.07 21.37 -5.85
N CYS A 307 -19.95 22.39 -5.03
CA CYS A 307 -19.22 23.62 -5.32
C CYS A 307 -19.84 24.65 -6.26
N MET A 308 -21.02 24.43 -6.81
CA MET A 308 -21.62 25.43 -7.71
C MET A 308 -22.02 26.73 -6.99
N GLU A 309 -22.34 26.66 -5.68
CA GLU A 309 -22.78 27.81 -4.89
C GLU A 309 -21.63 28.47 -4.10
N ASP A 310 -20.66 27.70 -3.64
CA ASP A 310 -19.46 28.19 -2.95
C ASP A 310 -18.25 27.30 -3.22
N PRO A 311 -17.53 27.52 -4.33
CA PRO A 311 -16.36 26.73 -4.72
C PRO A 311 -15.17 26.88 -3.74
N TYR A 312 -15.23 27.83 -2.80
CA TYR A 312 -14.16 28.12 -1.86
C TYR A 312 -14.40 27.54 -0.46
N SER A 313 -15.51 26.86 -0.27
CA SER A 313 -15.86 26.24 1.01
C SER A 313 -15.28 24.84 1.15
N ALA A 314 -14.66 24.54 2.30
CA ALA A 314 -14.28 23.17 2.66
C ALA A 314 -15.50 22.21 2.72
N ALA A 315 -16.73 22.74 2.82
CA ALA A 315 -17.96 21.97 2.72
C ALA A 315 -18.24 21.44 1.30
N THR A 316 -17.44 21.80 0.31
CA THR A 316 -17.63 21.40 -1.08
C THR A 316 -17.11 20.00 -1.40
N GLY A 317 -16.37 19.37 -0.48
CA GLY A 317 -15.79 18.05 -0.70
C GLY A 317 -14.50 18.04 -1.52
N PHE A 318 -13.81 19.17 -1.66
CA PHE A 318 -12.49 19.26 -2.29
C PHE A 318 -11.47 19.89 -1.38
N GLU A 319 -10.25 19.37 -1.44
CA GLU A 319 -9.07 19.93 -0.77
C GLU A 319 -8.08 20.42 -1.82
N LEU A 320 -7.54 21.63 -1.66
CA LEU A 320 -6.37 22.05 -2.42
C LEU A 320 -5.15 21.28 -1.89
N TYR A 321 -4.65 20.37 -2.69
CA TYR A 321 -3.53 19.51 -2.32
C TYR A 321 -2.18 20.08 -2.79
N TYR A 322 -2.21 20.92 -3.81
CA TYR A 322 -1.06 21.65 -4.29
C TYR A 322 -1.48 22.95 -5.02
N PRO A 323 -0.80 24.09 -4.82
CA PRO A 323 0.33 24.28 -3.90
C PRO A 323 -0.10 24.25 -2.42
N MET A 324 0.82 23.88 -1.54
CA MET A 324 0.54 23.82 -0.08
C MET A 324 0.76 25.17 0.61
N ASP A 325 1.48 26.09 -0.05
CA ASP A 325 1.85 27.40 0.47
C ASP A 325 1.06 28.51 -0.26
N GLY A 326 0.65 29.54 0.46
CA GLY A 326 -0.08 30.69 -0.08
C GLY A 326 -1.58 30.65 0.22
N GLU A 327 -2.30 31.62 -0.33
CA GLU A 327 -3.77 31.63 -0.25
C GLU A 327 -4.35 30.56 -1.19
N PRO A 328 -5.31 29.75 -0.73
CA PRO A 328 -5.92 28.71 -1.57
C PRO A 328 -6.64 29.31 -2.78
N ASP A 329 -6.31 28.84 -3.98
CA ASP A 329 -7.00 29.21 -5.22
C ASP A 329 -7.85 28.05 -5.73
N PHE A 330 -9.16 28.17 -5.63
CA PHE A 330 -10.14 27.23 -6.16
C PHE A 330 -10.77 27.68 -7.50
N SER A 331 -10.30 28.79 -8.09
CA SER A 331 -10.84 29.26 -9.37
C SER A 331 -10.70 28.24 -10.50
N PRO A 332 -9.59 27.47 -10.65
CA PRO A 332 -9.56 26.41 -11.66
C PRO A 332 -10.62 25.31 -11.41
N LEU A 333 -10.88 24.99 -10.15
CA LEU A 333 -11.92 24.00 -9.82
C LEU A 333 -13.32 24.53 -10.15
N ALA A 334 -13.60 25.81 -9.88
CA ALA A 334 -14.85 26.47 -10.26
C ALA A 334 -15.05 26.46 -11.79
N ASP A 335 -13.99 26.70 -12.56
CA ASP A 335 -14.03 26.63 -14.02
C ASP A 335 -14.33 25.22 -14.54
N TYR A 336 -13.80 24.19 -13.87
CA TYR A 336 -14.12 22.80 -14.17
C TYR A 336 -15.60 22.48 -13.93
N PHE A 337 -16.17 22.93 -12.80
CA PHE A 337 -17.59 22.74 -12.53
C PHE A 337 -18.48 23.58 -13.46
N ALA A 338 -18.07 24.79 -13.83
CA ALA A 338 -18.76 25.58 -14.83
C ALA A 338 -18.75 24.93 -16.23
N LEU A 339 -17.71 24.13 -16.53
CA LEU A 339 -17.71 23.28 -17.73
C LEU A 339 -18.75 22.17 -17.62
N LEU A 340 -18.79 21.45 -16.50
CA LEU A 340 -19.77 20.37 -16.26
C LEU A 340 -21.21 20.90 -16.21
N GLY A 341 -21.41 22.14 -15.74
CA GLY A 341 -22.70 22.81 -15.68
C GLY A 341 -23.20 23.44 -16.99
N GLU A 342 -22.40 23.37 -18.07
CA GLU A 342 -22.80 23.89 -19.39
C GLU A 342 -24.07 23.16 -19.90
N THR A 343 -25.08 23.88 -20.30
CA THR A 343 -26.40 23.29 -20.67
C THR A 343 -26.48 22.86 -22.13
N ASP A 344 -25.68 23.48 -23.01
CA ASP A 344 -25.62 23.18 -24.44
C ASP A 344 -24.49 22.17 -24.71
N ASP A 345 -24.82 21.01 -25.26
CA ASP A 345 -23.84 19.94 -25.49
C ASP A 345 -22.77 20.32 -26.52
N ALA A 346 -23.10 21.08 -27.55
CA ALA A 346 -22.11 21.54 -28.51
C ALA A 346 -21.15 22.56 -27.89
N ALA A 347 -21.64 23.43 -26.97
CA ALA A 347 -20.79 24.33 -26.21
C ALA A 347 -19.92 23.55 -25.21
N PHE A 348 -20.49 22.58 -24.52
CA PHE A 348 -19.76 21.67 -23.63
C PHE A 348 -18.62 20.96 -24.37
N MET A 349 -18.89 20.32 -25.50
CA MET A 349 -17.88 19.59 -26.29
C MET A 349 -16.75 20.50 -26.77
N ARG A 350 -17.07 21.74 -27.26
CA ARG A 350 -16.04 22.71 -27.64
C ARG A 350 -15.16 23.14 -26.48
N ARG A 351 -15.73 23.38 -25.30
CA ARG A 351 -14.98 23.75 -24.09
C ARG A 351 -14.17 22.57 -23.57
N ALA A 352 -14.75 21.37 -23.52
CA ALA A 352 -14.06 20.16 -23.09
C ALA A 352 -12.83 19.85 -23.97
N ALA A 353 -12.94 19.97 -25.28
CA ALA A 353 -11.82 19.79 -26.20
C ALA A 353 -10.61 20.74 -25.92
N GLN A 354 -10.87 21.90 -25.33
CA GLN A 354 -9.83 22.88 -24.97
C GLN A 354 -9.29 22.65 -23.55
N SER A 355 -10.14 22.22 -22.63
CA SER A 355 -9.85 22.21 -21.19
C SER A 355 -9.59 20.82 -20.60
N ILE A 356 -10.00 19.74 -21.27
CA ILE A 356 -9.84 18.38 -20.75
C ILE A 356 -8.68 17.69 -21.49
N ASP A 357 -7.82 17.00 -20.74
CA ASP A 357 -6.94 15.99 -21.31
C ASP A 357 -7.80 14.73 -21.55
N LEU A 358 -8.28 14.61 -22.79
CA LEU A 358 -9.25 13.58 -23.15
C LEU A 358 -8.74 12.18 -22.84
N ASP A 359 -7.50 11.86 -23.21
CA ASP A 359 -6.92 10.52 -22.97
C ASP A 359 -6.78 10.23 -21.47
N SER A 360 -6.45 11.25 -20.67
CA SER A 360 -6.41 11.11 -19.20
C SER A 360 -7.80 10.83 -18.62
N ALA A 361 -8.82 11.59 -19.04
CA ALA A 361 -10.19 11.41 -18.55
C ALA A 361 -10.78 10.06 -18.95
N LEU A 362 -10.62 9.65 -20.20
CA LEU A 362 -11.13 8.38 -20.70
C LEU A 362 -10.39 7.18 -20.07
N ARG A 363 -9.07 7.26 -19.89
CA ARG A 363 -8.30 6.19 -19.22
C ARG A 363 -8.68 6.08 -17.75
N TYR A 364 -8.89 7.21 -17.08
CA TYR A 364 -9.38 7.23 -15.71
C TYR A 364 -10.72 6.49 -15.61
N ASP A 365 -11.68 6.82 -16.47
CA ASP A 365 -12.99 6.16 -16.48
C ASP A 365 -12.89 4.67 -16.83
N VAL A 366 -12.13 4.29 -17.85
CA VAL A 366 -11.95 2.87 -18.21
C VAL A 366 -11.41 2.06 -17.04
N VAL A 367 -10.47 2.61 -16.26
CA VAL A 367 -9.93 1.93 -15.07
C VAL A 367 -10.98 1.90 -13.96
N LEU A 368 -11.75 2.99 -13.75
CA LEU A 368 -12.90 2.98 -12.84
C LEU A 368 -13.85 1.84 -13.15
N GLN A 369 -14.22 1.69 -14.44
CA GLN A 369 -15.14 0.66 -14.89
C GLN A 369 -14.59 -0.75 -14.66
N LEU A 370 -13.37 -1.01 -15.09
CA LEU A 370 -12.78 -2.35 -15.04
C LEU A 370 -12.44 -2.79 -13.62
N PHE A 371 -11.90 -1.90 -12.79
CA PHE A 371 -11.55 -2.25 -11.41
C PHE A 371 -12.74 -2.10 -10.44
N GLY A 372 -13.86 -1.49 -10.88
CA GLY A 372 -15.01 -1.21 -10.02
C GLY A 372 -14.69 -0.22 -8.90
N LEU A 373 -13.93 0.83 -9.21
CA LEU A 373 -13.44 1.84 -8.25
C LEU A 373 -14.54 2.86 -7.92
N THR A 374 -15.45 2.50 -7.06
CA THR A 374 -16.63 3.27 -6.76
C THR A 374 -16.38 4.46 -5.86
N ASP A 375 -15.45 4.33 -4.93
CA ASP A 375 -15.06 5.42 -4.02
C ASP A 375 -14.29 6.53 -4.76
N ASN A 376 -13.59 6.21 -5.84
CA ASN A 376 -12.74 7.14 -6.59
C ASN A 376 -13.51 8.15 -7.47
N VAL A 377 -14.80 8.13 -7.47
CA VAL A 377 -15.64 9.18 -8.08
C VAL A 377 -15.99 10.28 -7.09
N ILE A 378 -16.27 9.88 -5.85
CA ILE A 378 -16.75 10.77 -4.78
C ILE A 378 -15.67 11.13 -3.76
N ASN A 379 -14.57 10.37 -3.77
CA ASN A 379 -13.44 10.50 -2.87
C ASN A 379 -12.17 10.08 -3.63
N ASN A 380 -10.99 10.32 -3.07
CA ASN A 380 -9.75 9.74 -3.56
C ASN A 380 -9.38 9.98 -5.05
N MET A 381 -10.05 10.92 -5.72
CA MET A 381 -9.66 11.38 -7.06
C MET A 381 -8.77 12.62 -6.95
N TYR A 382 -7.67 12.64 -7.69
CA TYR A 382 -6.91 13.85 -7.92
C TYR A 382 -7.33 14.51 -9.23
N THR A 383 -7.70 15.79 -9.16
CA THR A 383 -7.93 16.66 -10.31
C THR A 383 -6.78 17.62 -10.44
N TRP A 384 -5.96 17.43 -11.46
CA TRP A 384 -4.81 18.27 -11.74
C TRP A 384 -5.17 19.33 -12.79
N ALA A 385 -5.21 20.58 -12.37
CA ALA A 385 -5.38 21.75 -13.23
C ALA A 385 -4.01 22.22 -13.71
N GLN A 386 -3.63 21.84 -14.91
CA GLN A 386 -2.41 22.26 -15.57
C GLN A 386 -2.61 23.62 -16.24
N ASN A 387 -1.96 24.67 -15.75
CA ASN A 387 -2.08 25.99 -16.33
C ASN A 387 -0.94 26.26 -17.30
N SER A 388 -1.26 26.62 -18.54
CA SER A 388 -0.29 26.99 -19.55
C SER A 388 -0.81 28.18 -20.37
N ARG A 389 -0.09 29.31 -20.30
CA ARG A 389 -0.38 30.52 -21.08
C ARG A 389 -1.83 31.01 -20.95
N GLY A 390 -2.40 30.90 -19.74
CA GLY A 390 -3.77 31.32 -19.46
C GLY A 390 -4.86 30.33 -19.89
N HIS A 391 -4.48 29.09 -20.23
CA HIS A 391 -5.41 28.00 -20.50
C HIS A 391 -5.19 26.90 -19.46
N THR A 392 -6.26 26.46 -18.82
CA THR A 392 -6.23 25.35 -17.88
C THR A 392 -6.64 24.06 -18.58
N ARG A 393 -5.87 22.99 -18.38
CA ARG A 393 -6.17 21.66 -18.85
C ARG A 393 -6.24 20.69 -17.68
N TYR A 394 -7.32 19.92 -17.58
CA TYR A 394 -7.58 19.02 -16.45
C TYR A 394 -7.17 17.60 -16.80
N ARG A 395 -6.49 16.98 -15.82
CA ARG A 395 -6.13 15.54 -15.80
C ARG A 395 -6.62 14.92 -14.51
N PHE A 396 -6.77 13.60 -14.52
CA PHE A 396 -7.33 12.84 -13.39
C PHE A 396 -6.40 11.69 -13.02
N ASP A 397 -6.34 11.38 -11.72
CA ASP A 397 -5.55 10.27 -11.20
C ASP A 397 -6.13 9.71 -9.90
N PHE A 398 -5.63 8.54 -9.50
CA PHE A 398 -6.15 7.72 -8.43
C PHE A 398 -5.36 7.90 -7.13
N TRP A 399 -6.08 7.66 -6.05
CA TRP A 399 -5.55 7.41 -4.73
C TRP A 399 -6.45 6.43 -4.00
N ASP A 400 -5.88 5.56 -3.11
CA ASP A 400 -6.64 4.68 -2.22
C ASP A 400 -7.58 3.74 -3.00
N LEU A 401 -7.05 2.61 -3.47
CA LEU A 401 -7.76 1.71 -4.39
C LEU A 401 -8.38 0.50 -3.67
N ASP A 402 -8.59 0.60 -2.37
CA ASP A 402 -9.10 -0.48 -1.53
C ASP A 402 -10.58 -0.81 -1.78
N VAL A 403 -11.40 0.21 -2.10
CA VAL A 403 -12.82 0.03 -2.45
C VAL A 403 -12.96 -0.26 -3.94
N SER A 404 -12.71 -1.51 -4.31
CA SER A 404 -12.62 -2.00 -5.68
C SER A 404 -12.98 -3.48 -5.77
N TRP A 405 -12.99 -4.04 -6.97
CA TRP A 405 -13.19 -5.48 -7.22
C TRP A 405 -14.45 -6.04 -6.56
N GLY A 406 -15.57 -5.29 -6.68
CA GLY A 406 -16.86 -5.71 -6.13
C GLY A 406 -17.02 -5.46 -4.63
N LEU A 407 -16.03 -4.90 -3.94
CA LEU A 407 -16.21 -4.47 -2.56
C LEU A 407 -17.17 -3.29 -2.51
N LYS A 408 -18.28 -3.45 -1.79
CA LYS A 408 -19.31 -2.43 -1.62
C LYS A 408 -19.14 -1.74 -0.27
N ARG A 409 -19.35 -0.44 -0.25
CA ARG A 409 -19.59 0.29 1.01
C ARG A 409 -21.07 0.51 1.15
N ASP A 410 -21.62 0.20 2.31
CA ASP A 410 -23.08 0.31 2.60
C ASP A 410 -23.68 1.69 2.29
N GLU A 411 -22.83 2.73 2.32
CA GLU A 411 -23.24 4.12 2.09
C GLU A 411 -23.38 4.48 0.59
N ILE A 412 -22.87 3.65 -0.31
CA ILE A 412 -22.78 3.98 -1.75
C ILE A 412 -23.86 3.27 -2.58
N GLY A 413 -24.63 2.36 -1.97
CA GLY A 413 -25.81 1.72 -2.58
C GLY A 413 -25.48 0.87 -3.83
N GLU A 414 -26.53 0.49 -4.55
CA GLU A 414 -26.48 -0.36 -5.76
C GLU A 414 -25.87 0.31 -7.00
N MET A 415 -25.22 1.48 -6.82
CA MET A 415 -24.66 2.33 -7.90
C MET A 415 -23.81 1.60 -8.94
N HIS A 416 -23.41 0.35 -8.71
CA HIS A 416 -22.14 -0.10 -9.26
C HIS A 416 -22.17 -1.48 -9.89
N GLU A 417 -23.33 -2.08 -10.00
CA GLU A 417 -23.37 -3.42 -10.59
C GLU A 417 -23.00 -3.41 -12.08
N ASN A 418 -23.33 -2.33 -12.80
CA ASN A 418 -23.12 -2.27 -14.25
C ASN A 418 -22.12 -1.19 -14.69
N TRP A 419 -22.27 0.05 -14.25
CA TRP A 419 -21.45 1.17 -14.71
C TRP A 419 -21.15 2.14 -13.56
N VAL A 420 -19.87 2.47 -13.35
CA VAL A 420 -19.44 3.48 -12.38
C VAL A 420 -19.64 4.86 -12.99
N PHE A 421 -20.48 5.68 -12.41
CA PHE A 421 -20.86 6.98 -12.98
C PHE A 421 -19.78 8.05 -12.73
N PHE A 422 -19.06 8.43 -13.77
CA PHE A 422 -18.15 9.57 -13.76
C PHE A 422 -18.72 10.71 -14.62
N PRO A 423 -19.27 11.78 -14.02
CA PRO A 423 -20.10 12.79 -14.71
C PRO A 423 -19.47 13.39 -15.97
N LEU A 424 -18.16 13.63 -15.93
CA LEU A 424 -17.43 14.20 -17.09
C LEU A 424 -17.47 13.27 -18.30
N VAL A 425 -17.06 12.00 -18.09
CA VAL A 425 -16.93 11.05 -19.20
C VAL A 425 -18.30 10.58 -19.66
N ASP A 426 -19.22 10.35 -18.74
CA ASP A 426 -20.61 10.05 -19.09
C ASP A 426 -21.20 11.12 -20.05
N ARG A 427 -21.00 12.39 -19.71
CA ARG A 427 -21.45 13.49 -20.57
C ARG A 427 -20.69 13.59 -21.89
N LEU A 428 -19.37 13.38 -21.88
CA LEU A 428 -18.56 13.33 -23.11
C LEU A 428 -19.06 12.26 -24.08
N LEU A 429 -19.40 11.08 -23.58
CA LEU A 429 -19.91 9.96 -24.39
C LEU A 429 -21.31 10.23 -24.94
N ARG A 430 -22.19 10.88 -24.16
CA ARG A 430 -23.58 11.23 -24.59
C ARG A 430 -23.60 12.35 -25.60
N ALA A 431 -22.81 13.39 -25.40
CA ALA A 431 -22.76 14.57 -26.26
C ALA A 431 -21.94 14.38 -27.54
N ASP A 432 -21.34 13.20 -27.75
CA ASP A 432 -20.46 12.92 -28.91
C ASP A 432 -21.27 12.57 -30.17
N GLU A 433 -21.81 13.58 -30.84
CA GLU A 433 -22.56 13.41 -32.08
C GLU A 433 -21.69 12.86 -33.24
N GLU A 434 -20.40 13.21 -33.26
CA GLU A 434 -19.46 12.80 -34.32
C GLU A 434 -18.84 11.41 -34.08
N GLY A 435 -18.97 10.84 -32.89
CA GLY A 435 -18.48 9.52 -32.51
C GLY A 435 -16.99 9.44 -32.23
N GLY A 436 -16.25 10.54 -32.28
CA GLY A 436 -14.81 10.53 -32.09
C GLY A 436 -14.36 10.22 -30.66
N VAL A 437 -15.09 10.69 -29.65
CA VAL A 437 -14.82 10.37 -28.23
C VAL A 437 -15.12 8.91 -27.94
N ARG A 438 -16.25 8.39 -28.44
CA ARG A 438 -16.64 6.98 -28.28
C ARG A 438 -15.64 6.04 -28.93
N GLN A 439 -15.17 6.37 -30.13
CA GLN A 439 -14.13 5.61 -30.79
C GLN A 439 -12.86 5.59 -29.95
N ARG A 440 -12.42 6.78 -29.45
CA ARG A 440 -11.22 6.90 -28.63
C ARG A 440 -11.36 6.14 -27.30
N TYR A 441 -12.53 6.17 -26.69
CA TYR A 441 -12.84 5.36 -25.51
C TYR A 441 -12.62 3.86 -25.75
N GLY A 442 -13.15 3.33 -26.84
CA GLY A 442 -12.95 1.94 -27.21
C GLY A 442 -11.51 1.57 -27.53
N GLU A 443 -10.71 2.51 -28.07
CA GLU A 443 -9.27 2.30 -28.27
C GLU A 443 -8.54 2.18 -26.92
N ILE A 444 -8.82 3.09 -25.99
CA ILE A 444 -8.24 3.07 -24.63
C ILE A 444 -8.71 1.83 -23.87
N TYR A 445 -9.98 1.46 -23.96
CA TYR A 445 -10.52 0.25 -23.34
C TYR A 445 -9.75 -1.00 -23.80
N ARG A 446 -9.55 -1.17 -25.12
CA ARG A 446 -8.77 -2.29 -25.65
C ARG A 446 -7.32 -2.25 -25.17
N GLU A 447 -6.71 -1.08 -25.12
CA GLU A 447 -5.35 -0.93 -24.59
C GLU A 447 -5.25 -1.38 -23.14
N VAL A 448 -6.20 -0.99 -22.28
CA VAL A 448 -6.24 -1.39 -20.86
C VAL A 448 -6.49 -2.88 -20.73
N ARG A 449 -7.44 -3.43 -21.51
CA ARG A 449 -7.72 -4.87 -21.54
C ARG A 449 -6.47 -5.68 -21.91
N GLU A 450 -5.76 -5.28 -22.94
CA GLU A 450 -4.57 -6.00 -23.43
C GLU A 450 -3.37 -5.89 -22.46
N LYS A 451 -3.20 -4.76 -21.80
CA LYS A 451 -2.00 -4.50 -20.98
C LYS A 451 -2.17 -4.79 -19.50
N ALA A 452 -3.37 -4.58 -18.98
CA ALA A 452 -3.56 -4.49 -17.54
C ALA A 452 -4.82 -5.20 -17.00
N PHE A 453 -5.75 -5.62 -17.83
CA PHE A 453 -6.98 -6.22 -17.33
C PHE A 453 -7.45 -7.40 -18.18
N ASP A 454 -6.89 -8.55 -17.89
CA ASP A 454 -7.25 -9.84 -18.42
C ASP A 454 -7.41 -10.84 -17.28
N THR A 455 -8.32 -11.82 -17.43
CA THR A 455 -8.60 -12.79 -16.36
C THR A 455 -7.36 -13.59 -15.96
N GLU A 456 -6.54 -14.00 -16.93
CA GLU A 456 -5.31 -14.76 -16.65
C GLU A 456 -4.27 -13.92 -15.90
N MET A 457 -4.16 -12.62 -16.23
CA MET A 457 -3.27 -11.71 -15.50
C MET A 457 -3.72 -11.51 -14.05
N VAL A 458 -5.03 -11.34 -13.85
CA VAL A 458 -5.61 -11.17 -12.50
C VAL A 458 -5.39 -12.44 -11.69
N GLU A 459 -5.70 -13.62 -12.26
CA GLU A 459 -5.50 -14.92 -11.63
C GLU A 459 -4.04 -15.15 -11.24
N ALA A 460 -3.10 -14.82 -12.12
CA ALA A 460 -1.67 -14.97 -11.85
C ALA A 460 -1.20 -14.08 -10.67
N LEU A 461 -1.64 -12.80 -10.62
CA LEU A 461 -1.31 -11.90 -9.52
C LEU A 461 -1.98 -12.31 -8.22
N VAL A 462 -3.25 -12.70 -8.25
CA VAL A 462 -3.98 -13.20 -7.09
C VAL A 462 -3.29 -14.45 -6.54
N GLY A 463 -2.92 -15.40 -7.41
CA GLY A 463 -2.16 -16.58 -7.01
C GLY A 463 -0.81 -16.26 -6.38
N GLN A 464 -0.07 -15.29 -6.94
CA GLN A 464 1.18 -14.81 -6.35
C GLN A 464 0.95 -14.20 -4.95
N TYR A 465 -0.07 -13.37 -4.78
CA TYR A 465 -0.33 -12.71 -3.48
C TYR A 465 -0.87 -13.70 -2.44
N ALA A 466 -1.69 -14.65 -2.86
CA ALA A 466 -2.11 -15.75 -2.00
C ALA A 466 -0.91 -16.57 -1.50
N HIS A 467 0.02 -16.89 -2.40
CA HIS A 467 1.28 -17.55 -2.05
C HIS A 467 2.10 -16.71 -1.06
N GLU A 468 2.33 -15.41 -1.34
CA GLU A 468 3.08 -14.53 -0.42
C GLU A 468 2.45 -14.48 1.00
N LEU A 469 1.13 -14.37 1.08
CA LEU A 469 0.43 -14.24 2.35
C LEU A 469 0.35 -15.56 3.13
N ASN A 470 0.04 -16.66 2.44
CA ASN A 470 -0.18 -17.95 3.08
C ASN A 470 1.14 -18.65 3.42
N ASP A 471 2.05 -18.75 2.45
CA ASP A 471 3.29 -19.51 2.61
C ASP A 471 4.32 -18.79 3.48
N SER A 472 4.10 -17.49 3.77
CA SER A 472 4.86 -16.76 4.80
C SER A 472 4.41 -17.05 6.23
N GLY A 473 3.32 -17.78 6.43
CA GLY A 473 2.68 -17.99 7.74
C GLY A 473 2.00 -16.72 8.30
N ALA A 474 2.08 -15.58 7.60
CA ALA A 474 1.62 -14.30 8.12
C ALA A 474 0.10 -14.21 8.24
N MET A 475 -0.67 -14.89 7.36
CA MET A 475 -2.13 -14.88 7.45
C MET A 475 -2.63 -15.53 8.73
N ALA A 476 -2.07 -16.67 9.12
CA ALA A 476 -2.45 -17.36 10.36
C ALA A 476 -2.17 -16.46 11.57
N ARG A 477 -0.96 -15.89 11.65
CA ARG A 477 -0.58 -14.98 12.75
C ARG A 477 -1.44 -13.72 12.80
N ASN A 478 -1.79 -13.16 11.63
CA ASN A 478 -2.68 -12.00 11.55
C ASN A 478 -4.09 -12.34 12.01
N ALA A 479 -4.61 -13.53 11.65
CA ALA A 479 -5.93 -13.99 12.08
C ALA A 479 -5.98 -14.18 13.60
N GLU A 480 -4.96 -14.78 14.20
CA GLU A 480 -4.82 -14.92 15.66
C GLU A 480 -4.76 -13.56 16.36
N ARG A 481 -3.94 -12.63 15.86
CA ARG A 481 -3.77 -11.29 16.45
C ARG A 481 -5.06 -10.49 16.47
N TRP A 482 -5.89 -10.60 15.44
CA TRP A 482 -7.10 -9.82 15.27
C TRP A 482 -8.39 -10.61 15.50
N GLU A 483 -8.26 -11.85 16.00
CA GLU A 483 -9.37 -12.76 16.32
C GLU A 483 -10.35 -12.91 15.14
N THR A 484 -9.80 -13.09 13.92
CA THR A 484 -10.59 -13.25 12.70
C THR A 484 -10.59 -14.72 12.24
N GLU A 485 -11.58 -15.11 11.45
CA GLU A 485 -11.66 -16.45 10.84
C GLU A 485 -10.83 -16.56 9.55
N ASN A 486 -10.13 -15.49 9.13
CA ASN A 486 -9.42 -15.43 7.86
C ASN A 486 -7.98 -15.93 7.96
N TYR A 487 -7.81 -17.24 8.13
CA TYR A 487 -6.51 -17.91 8.28
C TYR A 487 -5.75 -18.09 6.96
N ALA A 488 -6.43 -17.95 5.82
CA ALA A 488 -5.81 -18.07 4.50
C ALA A 488 -6.41 -17.08 3.51
N ALA A 489 -5.56 -16.46 2.70
CA ALA A 489 -5.96 -15.61 1.59
C ALA A 489 -6.21 -16.46 0.33
N ASP A 490 -7.31 -16.26 -0.39
CA ASP A 490 -7.58 -16.95 -1.64
C ASP A 490 -7.88 -16.02 -2.83
N GLY A 491 -8.62 -14.96 -2.65
CA GLY A 491 -8.90 -13.96 -3.70
C GLY A 491 -9.72 -14.48 -4.91
N TYR A 492 -10.40 -15.61 -4.81
CA TYR A 492 -11.23 -16.12 -5.92
C TYR A 492 -12.30 -15.12 -6.36
N GLU A 493 -12.86 -14.35 -5.44
CA GLU A 493 -13.83 -13.31 -5.73
C GLU A 493 -13.29 -12.21 -6.65
N LEU A 494 -11.98 -11.91 -6.59
CA LEU A 494 -11.34 -10.91 -7.46
C LEU A 494 -11.24 -11.42 -8.91
N VAL A 495 -10.91 -12.68 -9.08
CA VAL A 495 -10.85 -13.33 -10.41
C VAL A 495 -12.25 -13.44 -11.01
N ALA A 496 -13.24 -13.84 -10.19
CA ALA A 496 -14.63 -13.90 -10.61
C ALA A 496 -15.15 -12.52 -11.03
N PHE A 497 -14.89 -11.49 -10.22
CA PHE A 497 -15.23 -10.11 -10.55
C PHE A 497 -14.61 -9.66 -11.89
N ALA A 498 -13.33 -9.96 -12.13
CA ALA A 498 -12.67 -9.62 -13.40
C ALA A 498 -13.39 -10.26 -14.59
N ALA A 499 -13.73 -11.55 -14.52
CA ALA A 499 -14.45 -12.26 -15.57
C ALA A 499 -15.85 -11.66 -15.82
N GLU A 500 -16.59 -11.35 -14.76
CA GLU A 500 -17.91 -10.71 -14.83
C GLU A 500 -17.83 -9.31 -15.46
N ARG A 501 -16.84 -8.48 -15.06
CA ARG A 501 -16.64 -7.15 -15.65
C ARG A 501 -16.30 -7.21 -17.12
N ILE A 502 -15.47 -8.15 -17.55
CA ILE A 502 -15.14 -8.37 -18.96
C ILE A 502 -16.40 -8.74 -19.75
N ALA A 503 -17.17 -9.71 -19.25
CA ALA A 503 -18.42 -10.15 -19.89
C ALA A 503 -19.45 -9.02 -19.98
N LEU A 504 -19.52 -8.16 -18.97
CA LEU A 504 -20.44 -7.03 -18.93
C LEU A 504 -20.04 -5.91 -19.90
N LEU A 505 -18.74 -5.59 -20.03
CA LEU A 505 -18.27 -4.37 -20.67
C LEU A 505 -17.79 -4.55 -22.12
N ASP A 506 -17.23 -5.71 -22.48
CA ASP A 506 -16.57 -5.88 -23.79
C ASP A 506 -17.50 -5.59 -24.95
N GLU A 507 -18.72 -6.16 -24.96
CA GLU A 507 -19.66 -5.96 -26.10
C GLU A 507 -20.27 -4.57 -26.13
N PRO A 508 -20.77 -3.97 -25.01
CA PRO A 508 -21.27 -2.60 -25.05
C PRO A 508 -20.19 -1.58 -25.47
N VAL A 509 -18.97 -1.70 -24.97
CA VAL A 509 -17.89 -0.79 -25.34
C VAL A 509 -17.47 -0.96 -26.80
N ARG A 510 -17.44 -2.20 -27.31
CA ARG A 510 -17.20 -2.49 -28.72
C ARG A 510 -18.23 -1.84 -29.62
N ALA A 511 -19.51 -2.03 -29.32
CA ALA A 511 -20.63 -1.47 -30.06
C ALA A 511 -20.58 0.07 -30.07
N MET A 512 -20.36 0.67 -28.88
CA MET A 512 -20.18 2.11 -28.72
C MET A 512 -19.05 2.67 -29.59
N SER A 513 -17.90 1.98 -29.58
CA SER A 513 -16.72 2.34 -30.35
C SER A 513 -16.92 2.23 -31.87
N ALA A 514 -17.78 1.31 -32.31
CA ALA A 514 -18.14 1.13 -33.72
C ALA A 514 -19.21 2.11 -34.22
N GLY A 515 -19.75 2.97 -33.34
CA GLY A 515 -20.84 3.88 -33.68
C GLY A 515 -22.19 3.16 -33.85
N GLU A 516 -22.31 1.93 -33.34
CA GLU A 516 -23.57 1.20 -33.29
C GLU A 516 -24.50 1.89 -32.27
N GLU A 517 -25.81 1.82 -32.49
CA GLU A 517 -26.78 2.32 -31.54
C GLU A 517 -26.72 1.47 -30.27
N ILE A 518 -26.22 2.09 -29.19
CA ILE A 518 -26.13 1.43 -27.89
C ILE A 518 -27.44 1.68 -27.17
N ASP A 519 -27.92 0.64 -26.52
CA ASP A 519 -28.91 0.83 -25.49
C ASP A 519 -28.30 1.59 -24.32
N LEU A 520 -28.40 2.92 -24.33
CA LEU A 520 -27.86 3.80 -23.28
C LEU A 520 -28.48 3.52 -21.91
N ARG A 521 -29.50 2.63 -21.80
CA ARG A 521 -29.97 2.08 -20.51
C ARG A 521 -28.82 1.37 -19.77
N PHE A 522 -27.81 0.94 -20.49
CA PHE A 522 -26.53 0.52 -19.91
C PHE A 522 -25.87 1.66 -19.09
N LEU A 523 -25.96 2.91 -19.58
CA LEU A 523 -25.52 4.11 -18.88
C LEU A 523 -26.67 4.75 -18.04
N GLU A 524 -27.92 4.44 -18.34
CA GLU A 524 -29.11 5.03 -17.71
C GLU A 524 -29.55 4.31 -16.43
N LYS A 525 -29.15 3.06 -16.22
CA LYS A 525 -29.42 2.35 -14.95
C LYS A 525 -28.76 2.97 -13.72
N THR A 526 -28.04 4.06 -13.90
CA THR A 526 -27.42 4.87 -12.86
C THR A 526 -28.08 6.24 -12.72
N ASN A 527 -29.37 6.36 -13.01
CA ASN A 527 -30.09 7.63 -12.83
C ASN A 527 -30.19 7.98 -11.34
N TYR A 528 -29.54 9.06 -10.99
CA TYR A 528 -29.72 9.75 -9.73
C TYR A 528 -30.56 10.98 -9.93
N ASP A 529 -31.40 11.29 -8.93
CA ASP A 529 -32.05 12.57 -8.87
C ASP A 529 -31.00 13.70 -8.68
N ASP A 530 -31.47 14.95 -8.77
CA ASP A 530 -30.61 16.13 -8.56
C ASP A 530 -29.95 16.17 -7.15
N LYS A 531 -30.26 15.22 -6.29
CA LYS A 531 -29.73 15.09 -4.93
C LYS A 531 -28.81 13.89 -4.77
N GLY A 532 -28.54 13.15 -5.84
CA GLY A 532 -27.71 11.94 -5.81
C GLY A 532 -28.40 10.74 -5.14
N THR A 533 -29.75 10.72 -5.12
CA THR A 533 -30.51 9.56 -4.66
C THR A 533 -30.80 8.66 -5.88
N PRO A 534 -30.54 7.33 -5.79
CA PRO A 534 -30.92 6.43 -6.87
C PRO A 534 -32.41 6.61 -7.20
N LEU A 535 -32.70 6.86 -8.47
CA LEU A 535 -34.09 6.84 -8.92
C LEU A 535 -34.56 5.38 -8.93
N SER A 536 -35.54 5.06 -8.09
CA SER A 536 -36.18 3.74 -8.10
C SER A 536 -36.71 3.44 -9.48
N GLU A 537 -36.50 2.24 -10.02
CA GLU A 537 -37.22 1.74 -11.17
C GLU A 537 -38.70 1.75 -10.82
N GLU A 538 -39.55 2.57 -11.51
CA GLU A 538 -40.98 2.37 -11.59
C GLU A 538 -41.32 1.36 -12.70
#